data_9b2bfe94cf1f42f0af20d28c134dfb68
#
_entry.id   9b2bfe94cf1f42f0af20d28c134dfb68
#
_cell.length_a   1.000
_cell.length_b   1.000
_cell.length_c   1.000
_cell.angle_alpha   90.00
_cell.angle_beta   90.00
_cell.angle_gamma   90.00
#
_symmetry.space_group_name_H-M   'P 1'
#
loop_
_entity.id
_entity.type
_entity.pdbx_description
1 polymer ?
#
loop_
_entity_poly.entity_id
_entity_poly.type
_entity_poly.pdbx_seq_one_letter_code
_entity_poly.pdbx_strand_id
1 'polypeptide(L)' 'MGTTTFSGPVNSTNGFVGDITGAAKLPTYTVATAPSAVTAGAGTIIYVSDGLAGASTIAVSDGTDWISAAGTAISAT' A
#
# COMPACT_ATOMS: atom_id res chain seq x y z
N MET A 1 19.96 0.74 27.30
CA MET A 1 18.56 0.71 26.81
C MET A 1 18.40 -0.44 25.85
N GLY A 2 17.47 -1.31 26.10
CA GLY A 2 17.23 -2.45 25.21
C GLY A 2 16.40 -2.08 24.00
N THR A 3 16.44 -2.95 23.00
CA THR A 3 15.62 -2.84 21.81
C THR A 3 14.39 -3.72 21.97
N THR A 4 13.21 -3.20 21.67
CA THR A 4 11.99 -3.97 21.69
C THR A 4 11.76 -4.60 20.32
N THR A 5 11.53 -5.91 20.30
CA THR A 5 11.27 -6.64 19.06
C THR A 5 9.83 -7.18 19.08
N PHE A 6 9.10 -6.93 17.99
CA PHE A 6 7.76 -7.47 17.82
C PHE A 6 7.79 -8.59 16.79
N SER A 7 7.22 -9.73 17.12
CA SER A 7 7.20 -10.89 16.23
C SER A 7 5.87 -11.05 15.48
N GLY A 8 4.91 -10.17 15.73
CA GLY A 8 3.61 -10.19 15.07
C GLY A 8 3.22 -8.81 14.57
N PRO A 9 1.99 -8.66 14.07
CA PRO A 9 1.50 -7.36 13.59
C PRO A 9 1.50 -6.32 14.72
N VAL A 10 1.83 -5.09 14.35
CA VAL A 10 1.75 -3.95 15.26
C VAL A 10 0.59 -3.08 14.80
N ASN A 11 -0.42 -2.91 15.66
CA ASN A 11 -1.55 -2.05 15.38
C ASN A 11 -1.36 -0.71 16.06
N SER A 12 -1.65 0.36 15.30
CA SER A 12 -1.68 1.70 15.84
C SER A 12 -2.94 2.39 15.35
N THR A 13 -3.87 2.69 16.26
CA THR A 13 -5.13 3.35 15.90
C THR A 13 -4.93 4.79 15.50
N ASN A 14 -3.84 5.41 15.93
CA ASN A 14 -3.55 6.81 15.65
C ASN A 14 -2.45 6.99 14.60
N GLY A 15 -2.01 5.87 13.97
CA GLY A 15 -0.92 5.91 12.99
C GLY A 15 0.44 6.00 13.63
N PHE A 16 1.42 6.35 12.83
CA PHE A 16 2.81 6.47 13.26
C PHE A 16 3.27 7.92 13.18
N VAL A 17 4.04 8.34 14.17
CA VAL A 17 4.65 9.67 14.18
C VAL A 17 6.16 9.48 14.05
N GLY A 18 6.75 10.10 13.04
CA GLY A 18 8.17 10.01 12.76
C GLY A 18 8.47 9.43 11.40
N ASP A 19 9.74 9.21 11.12
CA ASP A 19 10.20 8.72 9.83
C ASP A 19 10.41 7.22 9.85
N ILE A 20 10.24 6.59 8.69
CA ILE A 20 10.65 5.20 8.49
C ILE A 20 12.07 5.23 7.95
N THR A 21 13.01 4.63 8.70
CA THR A 21 14.40 4.55 8.30
C THR A 21 14.65 3.18 7.69
N GLY A 22 15.13 3.14 6.45
CA GLY A 22 15.34 1.90 5.72
C GLY A 22 14.14 1.55 4.86
N ALA A 23 14.00 0.28 4.51
CA ALA A 23 12.94 -0.19 3.63
C ALA A 23 11.74 -0.66 4.42
N ALA A 24 10.55 -0.40 3.89
CA ALA A 24 9.30 -0.93 4.42
C ALA A 24 8.63 -1.79 3.35
N LYS A 25 8.04 -2.91 3.76
CA LYS A 25 7.31 -3.78 2.85
C LYS A 25 5.83 -3.44 2.93
N LEU A 26 5.26 -3.05 1.81
CA LEU A 26 3.84 -2.73 1.70
C LEU A 26 3.02 -4.01 1.54
N PRO A 27 1.74 -3.99 1.92
CA PRO A 27 0.85 -5.11 1.59
C PRO A 27 0.82 -5.33 0.09
N THR A 28 0.89 -6.60 -0.33
CA THR A 28 0.96 -6.98 -1.73
C THR A 28 -0.37 -7.55 -2.19
N TYR A 29 -0.87 -7.03 -3.31
CA TYR A 29 -2.13 -7.46 -3.91
C TYR A 29 -1.96 -7.64 -5.41
N THR A 30 -2.96 -8.25 -6.06
CA THR A 30 -3.16 -8.16 -7.51
C THR A 30 -4.31 -7.19 -7.76
N VAL A 31 -4.54 -6.81 -9.02
CA VAL A 31 -5.69 -5.98 -9.37
C VAL A 31 -7.00 -6.63 -8.90
N ALA A 32 -7.08 -7.97 -9.04
CA ALA A 32 -8.28 -8.72 -8.67
C ALA A 32 -8.49 -8.80 -7.15
N THR A 33 -7.42 -8.72 -6.35
CA THR A 33 -7.50 -8.91 -4.89
C THR A 33 -7.34 -7.62 -4.10
N ALA A 34 -7.03 -6.50 -4.76
CA ALA A 34 -6.88 -5.22 -4.07
C ALA A 34 -8.19 -4.83 -3.38
N PRO A 35 -8.12 -4.31 -2.16
CA PRO A 35 -9.32 -3.84 -1.47
C PRO A 35 -9.91 -2.62 -2.16
N SER A 36 -11.12 -2.23 -1.77
CA SER A 36 -11.75 -1.03 -2.30
C SER A 36 -10.94 0.21 -1.95
N ALA A 37 -10.59 1.01 -2.96
CA ALA A 37 -9.88 2.26 -2.75
C ALA A 37 -10.71 3.24 -1.93
N VAL A 38 -12.03 3.21 -2.09
CA VAL A 38 -12.93 4.05 -1.30
C VAL A 38 -12.90 3.66 0.17
N THR A 39 -12.96 2.35 0.46
CA THR A 39 -12.93 1.85 1.83
C THR A 39 -11.58 2.08 2.48
N ALA A 40 -10.49 1.88 1.73
CA ALA A 40 -9.15 2.11 2.25
C ALA A 40 -8.90 3.60 2.55
N GLY A 41 -9.50 4.48 1.75
CA GLY A 41 -9.37 5.92 1.95
C GLY A 41 -8.20 6.52 1.19
N ALA A 42 -8.34 7.82 0.88
CA ALA A 42 -7.30 8.55 0.16
C ALA A 42 -5.98 8.54 0.93
N GLY A 43 -4.89 8.35 0.22
CA GLY A 43 -3.56 8.32 0.81
C GLY A 43 -3.07 6.95 1.23
N THR A 44 -3.90 5.91 1.15
CA THR A 44 -3.48 4.54 1.42
C THR A 44 -2.59 4.04 0.30
N ILE A 45 -1.48 3.38 0.64
CA ILE A 45 -0.49 2.89 -0.33
C ILE A 45 -0.41 1.38 -0.24
N ILE A 46 -0.44 0.71 -1.41
CA ILE A 46 -0.25 -0.74 -1.52
C ILE A 46 0.73 -1.05 -2.64
N TYR A 47 1.23 -2.29 -2.67
CA TYR A 47 1.99 -2.81 -3.79
C TYR A 47 1.10 -3.74 -4.60
N VAL A 48 1.00 -3.49 -5.90
CA VAL A 48 0.16 -4.31 -6.80
C VAL A 48 1.07 -5.00 -7.80
N SER A 49 1.09 -6.34 -7.76
CA SER A 49 2.06 -7.11 -8.54
C SER A 49 1.79 -7.13 -10.03
N ASP A 50 0.56 -6.79 -10.45
CA ASP A 50 0.16 -6.74 -11.87
C ASP A 50 -0.59 -5.46 -12.22
N GLY A 51 -0.42 -4.40 -11.44
CA GLY A 51 -1.25 -3.20 -11.53
C GLY A 51 -0.90 -2.22 -12.64
N LEU A 52 0.23 -2.37 -13.32
CA LEU A 52 0.64 -1.48 -14.39
C LEU A 52 0.70 -2.27 -15.70
N ALA A 53 -0.47 -2.49 -16.31
CA ALA A 53 -0.62 -3.28 -17.52
C ALA A 53 0.05 -4.66 -17.38
N GLY A 54 -0.16 -5.30 -16.24
CA GLY A 54 0.44 -6.60 -15.92
C GLY A 54 1.79 -6.53 -15.23
N ALA A 55 2.42 -5.36 -15.16
CA ALA A 55 3.68 -5.17 -14.42
C ALA A 55 3.41 -4.72 -13.00
N SER A 56 4.38 -4.94 -12.11
CA SER A 56 4.24 -4.52 -10.73
C SER A 56 4.36 -3.01 -10.56
N THR A 57 3.62 -2.46 -9.60
CA THR A 57 3.65 -1.03 -9.30
C THR A 57 3.21 -0.78 -7.87
N ILE A 58 3.58 0.38 -7.35
CA ILE A 58 2.98 0.92 -6.15
C ILE A 58 1.69 1.63 -6.56
N ALA A 59 0.63 1.50 -5.75
CA ALA A 59 -0.62 2.20 -6.01
C ALA A 59 -1.03 2.99 -4.77
N VAL A 60 -1.61 4.16 -5.02
CA VAL A 60 -2.12 5.06 -3.98
C VAL A 60 -3.60 5.24 -4.20
N SER A 61 -4.39 5.13 -3.13
CA SER A 61 -5.82 5.46 -3.22
C SER A 61 -5.98 6.98 -3.25
N ASP A 62 -6.76 7.47 -4.21
CA ASP A 62 -7.17 8.87 -4.26
C ASP A 62 -8.54 9.10 -3.60
N GLY A 63 -9.07 8.06 -2.94
CA GLY A 63 -10.39 8.08 -2.34
C GLY A 63 -11.45 7.48 -3.23
N THR A 64 -11.16 7.22 -4.47
CA THR A 64 -12.09 6.63 -5.46
C THR A 64 -11.46 5.43 -6.16
N ASP A 65 -10.24 5.60 -6.64
CA ASP A 65 -9.52 4.58 -7.40
C ASP A 65 -8.12 4.36 -6.84
N TRP A 66 -7.54 3.21 -7.17
CA TRP A 66 -6.12 2.97 -6.98
C TRP A 66 -5.37 3.51 -8.17
N ILE A 67 -4.46 4.45 -7.93
CA ILE A 67 -3.69 5.09 -8.99
C ILE A 67 -2.25 4.57 -8.94
N SER A 68 -1.76 4.08 -10.07
CA SER A 68 -0.42 3.55 -10.19
C SER A 68 0.63 4.66 -10.13
N ALA A 69 1.89 4.27 -10.00
CA ALA A 69 3.01 5.21 -10.03
C ALA A 69 3.10 5.98 -11.35
N ALA A 70 2.50 5.47 -12.41
CA ALA A 70 2.43 6.16 -13.70
C ALA A 70 1.31 7.21 -13.76
N GLY A 71 0.48 7.31 -12.72
CA GLY A 71 -0.62 8.27 -12.68
C GLY A 71 -1.91 7.78 -13.29
N THR A 72 -2.00 6.48 -13.60
CA THR A 72 -3.20 5.87 -14.20
C THR A 72 -3.82 4.88 -13.23
N ALA A 73 -5.11 4.59 -13.40
CA ALA A 73 -5.77 3.56 -12.60
C ALA A 73 -5.08 2.21 -12.83
N ILE A 74 -5.00 1.39 -11.78
CA ILE A 74 -4.37 0.08 -11.91
C ILE A 74 -5.15 -0.80 -12.86
N SER A 75 -4.42 -1.63 -13.63
CA SER A 75 -5.01 -2.54 -14.60
C SER A 75 -4.07 -3.72 -14.80
N ALA A 76 -4.63 -4.92 -14.91
CA ALA A 76 -3.84 -6.13 -15.15
C ALA A 76 -3.48 -6.32 -16.63
N THR A 77 -4.04 -5.48 -17.52
CA THR A 77 -3.80 -5.58 -18.98
C THR A 77 -3.47 -4.23 -19.61
#